data_8267e795ff89df26efbb10f52114885f
#
_entry.id   8267e795ff89df26efbb10f52114885f
#
_cell.length_a   1.000
_cell.length_b   1.000
_cell.length_c   1.000
_cell.angle_alpha   90.00
_cell.angle_beta   90.00
_cell.angle_gamma   90.00
#
_symmetry.space_group_name_H-M   'P 1'
#
loop_
_entity.id
_entity.type
_entity.pdbx_description
1 polymer ?
#
loop_
_entity_poly.entity_id
_entity_poly.type
_entity_poly.pdbx_seq_one_letter_code
_entity_poly.pdbx_strand_id
1 'polypeptide(L)' 'MPDSDYLTLIEASRLAGLKKSASLYRAVQSGRLKTVTTMAGPRIVHLTTRAWLQEYQDGQRRET' A
#
# COMPACT_ATOMS: atom_id res chain seq x y z
N MET A 1 8.14 -9.10 14.99
CA MET A 1 9.14 -8.49 14.11
C MET A 1 8.49 -7.44 13.24
N PRO A 2 8.94 -6.21 13.32
CA PRO A 2 8.32 -5.14 12.51
C PRO A 2 8.40 -5.42 11.01
N ASP A 3 9.43 -6.12 10.59
CA ASP A 3 9.60 -6.42 9.16
C ASP A 3 8.54 -7.33 8.59
N SER A 4 7.91 -8.16 9.43
CA SER A 4 6.89 -9.08 8.97
C SER A 4 5.56 -8.39 8.67
N ASP A 5 5.40 -7.15 9.12
CA ASP A 5 4.17 -6.40 8.90
C ASP A 5 4.15 -5.64 7.57
N TYR A 6 5.30 -5.57 6.91
CA TYR A 6 5.39 -4.87 5.63
C TYR A 6 4.88 -5.74 4.49
N LEU A 7 4.12 -5.12 3.60
CA LEU A 7 3.53 -5.76 2.44
C LEU A 7 3.97 -5.01 1.19
N THR A 8 4.21 -5.74 0.12
CA THR A 8 4.36 -5.09 -1.18
C THR A 8 3.00 -4.56 -1.63
N LEU A 9 2.99 -3.63 -2.59
CA LEU A 9 1.72 -3.11 -3.09
C LEU A 9 0.89 -4.20 -3.76
N ILE A 10 1.54 -5.18 -4.37
CA ILE A 10 0.84 -6.32 -4.99
C ILE A 10 0.12 -7.13 -3.91
N GLU A 11 0.80 -7.45 -2.82
CA GLU A 11 0.19 -8.16 -1.71
C GLU A 11 -0.93 -7.37 -1.06
N ALA A 12 -0.71 -6.06 -0.88
CA ALA A 12 -1.72 -5.18 -0.31
C ALA A 12 -2.96 -5.12 -1.20
N SER A 13 -2.80 -5.11 -2.52
CA SER A 13 -3.94 -5.10 -3.43
C SER A 13 -4.75 -6.39 -3.32
N ARG A 14 -4.09 -7.51 -3.13
CA ARG A 14 -4.79 -8.79 -2.94
C ARG A 14 -5.60 -8.79 -1.65
N LEU A 15 -5.03 -8.28 -0.56
CA LEU A 15 -5.73 -8.19 0.70
C LEU A 15 -6.93 -7.25 0.63
N ALA A 16 -6.82 -6.20 -0.16
CA ALA A 16 -7.91 -5.25 -0.35
C ALA A 16 -8.97 -5.72 -1.35
N GLY A 17 -8.76 -6.86 -1.98
CA GLY A 17 -9.69 -7.38 -2.98
C GLY A 17 -9.65 -6.63 -4.31
N LEU A 18 -8.57 -5.94 -4.59
CA LEU A 18 -8.41 -5.19 -5.83
C LEU A 18 -7.86 -6.08 -6.93
N LYS A 19 -8.35 -5.90 -8.14
CA LYS A 19 -7.89 -6.67 -9.28
C LYS A 19 -6.51 -6.23 -9.77
N LYS A 20 -6.18 -4.95 -9.57
CA LYS A 20 -4.92 -4.39 -10.05
C LYS A 20 -4.28 -3.56 -8.94
N SER A 21 -2.96 -3.59 -8.88
CA SER A 21 -2.23 -2.78 -7.91
C SER A 21 -2.13 -1.30 -8.32
N ALA A 22 -2.52 -0.96 -9.55
CA ALA A 22 -2.44 0.41 -10.05
C ALA A 22 -3.19 1.41 -9.18
N SER A 23 -4.31 1.01 -8.60
CA SER A 23 -5.07 1.88 -7.69
C SER A 23 -4.26 2.27 -6.48
N LEU A 24 -3.49 1.34 -5.93
CA LEU A 24 -2.64 1.62 -4.77
C LEU A 24 -1.46 2.51 -5.15
N TYR A 25 -0.89 2.32 -6.34
CA TYR A 25 0.16 3.21 -6.82
C TYR A 25 -0.32 4.65 -6.92
N ARG A 26 -1.52 4.85 -7.42
CA ARG A 26 -2.12 6.19 -7.48
C ARG A 26 -2.32 6.77 -6.09
N ALA A 27 -2.75 5.94 -5.15
CA ALA A 27 -2.92 6.38 -3.76
C ALA A 27 -1.59 6.80 -3.14
N VAL A 28 -0.52 6.09 -3.45
CA VAL A 28 0.82 6.44 -3.00
C VAL A 28 1.24 7.79 -3.59
N GLN A 29 1.04 7.98 -4.88
CA GLN A 29 1.41 9.21 -5.56
C GLN A 29 0.64 10.42 -5.04
N SER A 30 -0.61 10.22 -4.67
CA SER A 30 -1.45 11.31 -4.14
C SER A 30 -1.25 11.54 -2.63
N GLY A 31 -0.44 10.70 -1.98
CA GLY A 31 -0.19 10.81 -0.55
C GLY A 31 -1.29 10.26 0.34
N ARG A 32 -2.24 9.54 -0.23
CA ARG A 32 -3.35 8.96 0.54
C ARG A 32 -2.96 7.70 1.28
N LEU A 33 -2.05 6.92 0.71
CA LEU A 33 -1.58 5.68 1.29
C LEU A 33 -0.15 5.86 1.77
N LYS A 34 0.08 5.61 3.05
CA LYS A 34 1.42 5.69 3.61
C LYS A 34 2.23 4.48 3.17
N THR A 35 3.44 4.75 2.71
CA THR A 35 4.37 3.70 2.31
C THR A 35 5.77 4.09 2.71
N VAL A 36 6.64 3.08 2.79
CA VAL A 36 8.08 3.29 2.88
C VAL A 36 8.69 2.68 1.64
N THR A 37 9.86 3.17 1.26
CA THR A 37 10.56 2.63 0.11
C THR A 37 11.79 1.85 0.57
N THR A 38 12.12 0.82 -0.18
CA THR A 38 13.34 0.07 0.05
C THR A 38 13.95 -0.25 -1.31
N MET A 39 15.24 -0.53 -1.29
CA MET A 39 15.95 -0.93 -2.51
C MET A 39 15.98 -2.44 -2.60
N ALA A 40 15.54 -2.96 -3.74
CA ALA A 40 15.65 -4.38 -4.07
C ALA A 40 16.48 -4.49 -5.34
N GLY A 41 17.81 -4.59 -5.18
CA GLY A 41 18.72 -4.49 -6.30
C GLY A 41 18.66 -3.08 -6.89
N PRO A 42 18.52 -2.94 -8.22
CA PRO A 42 18.43 -1.62 -8.85
C PRO A 42 17.05 -1.00 -8.79
N ARG A 43 16.06 -1.67 -8.16
CA ARG A 43 14.68 -1.20 -8.14
C ARG A 43 14.31 -0.62 -6.79
N ILE A 44 13.43 0.38 -6.82
CA ILE A 44 12.81 0.92 -5.63
C ILE A 44 11.47 0.20 -5.45
N VAL A 45 11.25 -0.37 -4.27
CA VAL A 45 10.02 -1.10 -3.95
C VAL A 45 9.28 -0.33 -2.87
N HIS A 46 7.99 -0.13 -3.09
CA HIS A 46 7.12 0.49 -2.10
C HIS A 46 6.52 -0.58 -1.19
N LEU A 47 6.60 -0.35 0.11
CA LEU A 47 6.03 -1.24 1.12
C LEU A 47 5.02 -0.48 1.95
N THR A 48 3.95 -1.15 2.30
CA THR A 48 2.94 -0.59 3.21
C THR A 48 2.68 -1.58 4.33
N THR A 49 1.80 -1.25 5.26
CA THR A 49 1.40 -2.16 6.32
C THR A 49 -0.10 -2.35 6.27
N ARG A 50 -0.59 -3.39 6.97
CA ARG A 50 -2.03 -3.61 7.08
C ARG A 50 -2.73 -2.44 7.73
N ALA A 51 -2.11 -1.84 8.74
CA ALA A 51 -2.68 -0.68 9.42
C ALA A 51 -2.82 0.50 8.47
N TRP A 52 -1.79 0.79 7.68
CA TRP A 52 -1.84 1.88 6.72
C TRP A 52 -2.85 1.61 5.60
N LEU A 53 -2.93 0.35 5.15
CA LEU A 53 -3.90 -0.04 4.14
C LEU A 53 -5.32 0.13 4.67
N GLN A 54 -5.55 -0.24 5.94
CA GLN A 54 -6.85 -0.08 6.57
C GLN A 54 -7.23 1.39 6.68
N GLU A 55 -6.29 2.25 7.08
CA GLU A 55 -6.53 3.69 7.14
C GLU A 55 -6.93 4.25 5.78
N TYR A 56 -6.25 3.80 4.73
CA TYR A 56 -6.55 4.22 3.38
C TYR A 56 -7.97 3.82 2.97
N GLN A 57 -8.35 2.58 3.25
CA GLN A 57 -9.68 2.08 2.92
C GLN A 57 -10.77 2.81 3.70
N ASP A 58 -10.51 3.09 4.97
CA ASP A 58 -11.46 3.84 5.81
C ASP A 58 -11.64 5.26 5.29
N GLY A 59 -10.57 5.88 4.84
CA GLY A 59 -10.63 7.20 4.25
C GLY A 59 -11.46 7.22 2.97
N GLN A 60 -11.34 6.20 2.14
CA GLN A 60 -12.14 6.09 0.93
C GLN A 60 -13.63 5.95 1.23
N ARG A 61 -13.97 5.19 2.25
CA ARG A 61 -15.38 5.03 2.64
C ARG A 61 -16.01 6.33 3.08
N ARG A 62 -15.23 7.16 3.75
CA ARG A 62 -15.73 8.46 4.24
C ARG A 62 -16.00 9.44 3.12
N GLU A 63 -15.25 9.33 2.03
CA GLU A 63 -15.40 10.24 0.89
C GLU A 63 -16.59 9.89 0.02
N THR A 64 -17.10 8.70 0.14
CA THR A 64 -18.29 8.28 -0.58
C THR A 64 -19.53 8.40 0.29
#